data_ae15daf87647cf5d8d77eeea8a259aba
#
_entry.id   ae15daf87647cf5d8d77eeea8a259aba
#
_cell.length_a   1.000
_cell.length_b   1.000
_cell.length_c   1.000
_cell.angle_alpha   90.00
_cell.angle_beta   90.00
_cell.angle_gamma   90.00
#
_symmetry.space_group_name_H-M   'P 1'
#
loop_
_entity.id
_entity.type
_entity.pdbx_description
1 polymer ?
#
loop_
_entity_poly.entity_id
_entity_poly.type
_entity_poly.pdbx_seq_one_letter_code
_entity_poly.pdbx_strand_id
1 'polypeptide(L)'
;MKVVKFGGSSLASASQLEKVLHIVKSDAERRFVVVSAPGKRDDQDTKVTDALIKYYRQYIAGNDVSKEQNWIIKRYSDMVSELGLKSAIIEKISKSIISLATLPIENNEFLYDTFLAAGENNNAKLIAAYFNHNGIPARYVHPREAGLVVSSEPGNARILPSSYDKLEELIHSDEVLVIPGFFGVTQDGQICTFSRGGSDITGSIIAAGVKADVYENFTDVDGIFAAHPGIIHKPRSIAELTYREMRELAYAGFTVLHDEALLPAYRGKIPLVIKNTNNPEHPGTRIVHKHSEDHPPVVGIAGDSGFVSINMSKYLMNREVGFGRKALQILEDLNIGWEHMPTGIDDLSIILRERELTPIKEEEILRQLVQKAEVDYAEIEHDLSIIMIVGEKMKSHIGVTATATRALSDNKINIQMMSQGSSEVSIMFVVNKDQEKAAIKAL
;
A
#
# COMPACT_ATOMS: atom_id res chain seq x y z
N MET A 1 18.02 -16.42 5.76
CA MET A 1 16.75 -16.35 6.50
C MET A 1 15.80 -15.39 5.79
N LYS A 2 14.55 -15.81 5.55
CA LYS A 2 13.58 -15.06 4.75
C LYS A 2 12.32 -14.73 5.55
N VAL A 3 11.77 -13.56 5.30
CA VAL A 3 10.43 -13.18 5.70
C VAL A 3 9.53 -13.30 4.49
N VAL A 4 8.40 -13.96 4.62
CA VAL A 4 7.40 -14.09 3.57
C VAL A 4 6.07 -13.50 4.03
N LYS A 5 5.41 -12.75 3.16
CA LYS A 5 4.06 -12.25 3.43
C LYS A 5 3.11 -12.77 2.36
N PHE A 6 1.93 -13.19 2.77
CA PHE A 6 0.87 -13.62 1.86
C PHE A 6 -0.31 -12.66 1.93
N GLY A 7 -0.73 -12.16 0.75
CA GLY A 7 -1.88 -11.28 0.62
C GLY A 7 -3.21 -12.01 0.78
N GLY A 8 -4.31 -11.26 0.92
CA GLY A 8 -5.63 -11.84 1.17
C GLY A 8 -6.12 -12.79 0.07
N SER A 9 -5.84 -12.51 -1.20
CA SER A 9 -6.16 -13.40 -2.34
C SER A 9 -5.42 -14.74 -2.24
N SER A 10 -4.18 -14.74 -1.76
CA SER A 10 -3.37 -15.93 -1.51
C SER A 10 -3.86 -16.76 -0.32
N LEU A 11 -4.76 -16.23 0.50
CA LEU A 11 -5.27 -16.82 1.74
C LEU A 11 -6.80 -17.00 1.71
N ALA A 12 -7.42 -16.88 0.53
CA ALA A 12 -8.86 -16.81 0.38
C ALA A 12 -9.60 -18.15 0.55
N SER A 13 -8.94 -19.29 0.40
CA SER A 13 -9.53 -20.62 0.44
C SER A 13 -8.53 -21.69 0.89
N ALA A 14 -9.02 -22.89 1.20
CA ALA A 14 -8.18 -24.03 1.52
C ALA A 14 -7.18 -24.34 0.38
N SER A 15 -7.63 -24.31 -0.87
CA SER A 15 -6.76 -24.56 -2.03
C SER A 15 -5.65 -23.52 -2.19
N GLN A 16 -5.86 -22.28 -1.79
CA GLN A 16 -4.80 -21.28 -1.73
C GLN A 16 -3.84 -21.55 -0.58
N LEU A 17 -4.33 -21.97 0.60
CA LEU A 17 -3.49 -22.34 1.72
C LEU A 17 -2.60 -23.56 1.43
N GLU A 18 -3.05 -24.50 0.58
CA GLU A 18 -2.21 -25.61 0.09
C GLU A 18 -1.00 -25.09 -0.70
N LYS A 19 -1.20 -24.05 -1.55
CA LYS A 19 -0.09 -23.42 -2.27
C LYS A 19 0.86 -22.70 -1.31
N VAL A 20 0.31 -21.98 -0.34
CA VAL A 20 1.10 -21.31 0.71
C VAL A 20 1.95 -22.32 1.48
N LEU A 21 1.38 -23.46 1.89
CA LEU A 21 2.11 -24.54 2.53
C LEU A 21 3.25 -25.06 1.65
N HIS A 22 2.98 -25.31 0.36
CA HIS A 22 3.99 -25.76 -0.59
C HIS A 22 5.14 -24.75 -0.71
N ILE A 23 4.82 -23.45 -0.83
CA ILE A 23 5.80 -22.37 -0.90
C ILE A 23 6.67 -22.34 0.36
N VAL A 24 6.08 -22.37 1.55
CA VAL A 24 6.85 -22.34 2.80
C VAL A 24 7.69 -23.60 2.95
N LYS A 25 7.16 -24.77 2.59
CA LYS A 25 7.86 -26.06 2.68
C LYS A 25 9.02 -26.20 1.69
N SER A 26 8.96 -25.52 0.53
CA SER A 26 9.99 -25.61 -0.51
C SER A 26 11.29 -24.90 -0.16
N ASP A 27 11.31 -24.08 0.91
CA ASP A 27 12.48 -23.32 1.31
C ASP A 27 12.52 -23.14 2.84
N ALA A 28 13.43 -23.85 3.48
CA ALA A 28 13.59 -23.84 4.94
C ALA A 28 14.03 -22.48 5.52
N GLU A 29 14.47 -21.53 4.69
CA GLU A 29 14.80 -20.20 5.12
C GLU A 29 13.57 -19.31 5.36
N ARG A 30 12.38 -19.70 4.88
CA ARG A 30 11.09 -19.00 5.06
C ARG A 30 10.53 -19.23 6.46
N ARG A 31 11.18 -18.64 7.45
CA ARG A 31 10.89 -18.86 8.86
C ARG A 31 9.89 -17.89 9.46
N PHE A 32 9.69 -16.72 8.86
CA PHE A 32 8.76 -15.69 9.29
C PHE A 32 7.67 -15.52 8.26
N VAL A 33 6.45 -15.87 8.64
CA VAL A 33 5.29 -15.86 7.73
C VAL A 33 4.28 -14.82 8.21
N VAL A 34 4.14 -13.73 7.47
CA VAL A 34 3.16 -12.67 7.75
C VAL A 34 1.93 -12.90 6.89
N VAL A 35 0.75 -12.83 7.50
CA VAL A 35 -0.50 -13.18 6.83
C VAL A 35 -1.55 -12.09 6.94
N SER A 36 -2.27 -11.87 5.84
CA SER A 36 -3.48 -11.04 5.79
C SER A 36 -4.72 -11.82 6.23
N ALA A 37 -5.83 -11.14 6.42
CA ALA A 37 -7.15 -11.77 6.51
C ALA A 37 -7.50 -12.47 5.19
N PRO A 38 -8.39 -13.50 5.21
CA PRO A 38 -8.85 -14.16 3.99
C PRO A 38 -9.55 -13.18 3.03
N GLY A 39 -9.05 -13.11 1.80
CA GLY A 39 -9.60 -12.27 0.74
C GLY A 39 -10.84 -12.87 0.08
N LYS A 40 -11.20 -12.36 -1.09
CA LYS A 40 -12.27 -12.90 -1.93
C LYS A 40 -11.83 -14.20 -2.60
N ARG A 41 -12.73 -15.17 -2.71
CA ARG A 41 -12.56 -16.41 -3.50
C ARG A 41 -12.83 -16.18 -4.98
N ASP A 42 -13.77 -15.27 -5.26
CA ASP A 42 -14.21 -14.84 -6.58
C ASP A 42 -14.74 -13.38 -6.52
N ASP A 43 -15.13 -12.82 -7.66
CA ASP A 43 -15.59 -11.42 -7.78
C ASP A 43 -16.88 -11.12 -6.99
N GLN A 44 -17.71 -12.12 -6.73
CA GLN A 44 -18.98 -11.96 -5.99
C GLN A 44 -18.82 -12.18 -4.48
N ASP A 45 -17.65 -12.68 -4.05
CA ASP A 45 -17.39 -12.96 -2.64
C ASP A 45 -17.08 -11.69 -1.83
N THR A 46 -17.21 -11.78 -0.52
CA THR A 46 -16.91 -10.72 0.43
C THR A 46 -15.59 -11.03 1.16
N LYS A 47 -14.73 -10.03 1.33
CA LYS A 47 -13.53 -10.17 2.16
C LYS A 47 -13.92 -10.29 3.64
N VAL A 48 -13.15 -11.04 4.40
CA VAL A 48 -13.35 -11.14 5.87
C VAL A 48 -13.26 -9.77 6.52
N THR A 49 -12.35 -8.90 6.06
CA THR A 49 -12.23 -7.52 6.56
C THR A 49 -13.51 -6.71 6.34
N ASP A 50 -14.14 -6.82 5.15
CA ASP A 50 -15.40 -6.12 4.85
C ASP A 50 -16.55 -6.62 5.75
N ALA A 51 -16.58 -7.94 6.03
CA ALA A 51 -17.55 -8.54 6.94
C ALA A 51 -17.34 -8.05 8.40
N LEU A 52 -16.07 -7.89 8.84
CA LEU A 52 -15.72 -7.35 10.15
C LEU A 52 -16.11 -5.86 10.29
N ILE A 53 -15.93 -5.06 9.23
CA ILE A 53 -16.42 -3.66 9.19
C ILE A 53 -17.93 -3.62 9.38
N LYS A 54 -18.66 -4.50 8.68
CA LYS A 54 -20.09 -4.57 8.81
C LYS A 54 -20.51 -5.03 10.20
N TYR A 55 -19.80 -6.01 10.77
CA TYR A 55 -20.03 -6.47 12.13
C TYR A 55 -19.84 -5.33 13.14
N TYR A 56 -18.75 -4.58 13.08
CA TYR A 56 -18.50 -3.42 13.91
C TYR A 56 -19.65 -2.40 13.82
N ARG A 57 -20.09 -2.04 12.60
CA ARG A 57 -21.17 -1.07 12.38
C ARG A 57 -22.48 -1.51 13.01
N GLN A 58 -22.83 -2.80 12.92
CA GLN A 58 -24.04 -3.34 13.57
C GLN A 58 -23.89 -3.33 15.08
N TYR A 59 -22.70 -3.67 15.59
CA TYR A 59 -22.41 -3.70 17.02
C TYR A 59 -22.56 -2.32 17.68
N ILE A 60 -21.92 -1.28 17.14
CA ILE A 60 -22.04 0.08 17.69
C ILE A 60 -23.44 0.68 17.56
N ALA A 61 -24.23 0.21 16.60
CA ALA A 61 -25.62 0.61 16.44
C ALA A 61 -26.57 -0.11 17.40
N GLY A 62 -26.07 -1.05 18.22
CA GLY A 62 -26.88 -1.86 19.15
C GLY A 62 -27.77 -2.90 18.46
N ASN A 63 -27.50 -3.24 17.19
CA ASN A 63 -28.27 -4.22 16.43
C ASN A 63 -27.82 -5.66 16.74
N ASP A 64 -28.65 -6.66 16.34
CA ASP A 64 -28.24 -8.07 16.35
C ASP A 64 -27.10 -8.31 15.35
N VAL A 65 -26.03 -8.89 15.86
CA VAL A 65 -24.77 -9.16 15.15
C VAL A 65 -24.60 -10.63 14.76
N SER A 66 -25.56 -11.47 15.08
CA SER A 66 -25.50 -12.93 14.90
C SER A 66 -25.25 -13.32 13.43
N LYS A 67 -25.81 -12.54 12.50
CA LYS A 67 -25.65 -12.77 11.07
C LYS A 67 -24.20 -12.59 10.61
N GLU A 68 -23.56 -11.52 11.03
CA GLU A 68 -22.18 -11.18 10.70
C GLU A 68 -21.21 -12.16 11.38
N GLN A 69 -21.42 -12.47 12.66
CA GLN A 69 -20.64 -13.48 13.39
C GLN A 69 -20.71 -14.84 12.68
N ASN A 70 -21.91 -15.34 12.39
CA ASN A 70 -22.11 -16.64 11.77
C ASN A 70 -21.47 -16.70 10.37
N TRP A 71 -21.52 -15.62 9.59
CA TRP A 71 -20.89 -15.57 8.28
C TRP A 71 -19.36 -15.71 8.38
N ILE A 72 -18.73 -14.94 9.29
CA ILE A 72 -17.28 -14.97 9.50
C ILE A 72 -16.85 -16.35 10.03
N ILE A 73 -17.54 -16.86 11.06
CA ILE A 73 -17.25 -18.18 11.64
C ILE A 73 -17.41 -19.28 10.60
N LYS A 74 -18.46 -19.23 9.78
CA LYS A 74 -18.68 -20.20 8.70
C LYS A 74 -17.52 -20.18 7.70
N ARG A 75 -17.02 -18.99 7.32
CA ARG A 75 -15.88 -18.83 6.41
C ARG A 75 -14.66 -19.59 6.91
N TYR A 76 -14.30 -19.46 8.19
CA TYR A 76 -13.18 -20.18 8.80
C TYR A 76 -13.51 -21.66 8.98
N SER A 77 -14.76 -22.01 9.35
CA SER A 77 -15.20 -23.41 9.52
C SER A 77 -15.09 -24.20 8.23
N ASP A 78 -15.51 -23.60 7.10
CA ASP A 78 -15.37 -24.23 5.78
C ASP A 78 -13.89 -24.52 5.46
N MET A 79 -12.98 -23.54 5.67
CA MET A 79 -11.56 -23.73 5.48
C MET A 79 -10.97 -24.80 6.41
N VAL A 80 -11.34 -24.82 7.68
CA VAL A 80 -10.90 -25.82 8.67
C VAL A 80 -11.31 -27.23 8.23
N SER A 81 -12.56 -27.38 7.77
CA SER A 81 -13.11 -28.65 7.28
C SER A 81 -12.39 -29.14 6.01
N GLU A 82 -12.24 -28.26 5.02
CA GLU A 82 -11.59 -28.57 3.75
C GLU A 82 -10.10 -28.95 3.95
N LEU A 83 -9.41 -28.31 4.92
CA LEU A 83 -8.02 -28.62 5.29
C LEU A 83 -7.85 -29.83 6.21
N GLY A 84 -8.94 -30.48 6.63
CA GLY A 84 -8.90 -31.65 7.53
C GLY A 84 -8.40 -31.37 8.94
N LEU A 85 -8.53 -30.14 9.42
CA LEU A 85 -8.04 -29.72 10.74
C LEU A 85 -8.99 -30.15 11.86
N LYS A 86 -8.46 -30.27 13.09
CA LYS A 86 -9.24 -30.58 14.28
C LYS A 86 -10.20 -29.43 14.62
N SER A 87 -11.39 -29.76 15.18
CA SER A 87 -12.41 -28.78 15.58
C SER A 87 -11.93 -27.75 16.62
N ALA A 88 -10.93 -28.09 17.42
CA ALA A 88 -10.38 -27.21 18.44
C ALA A 88 -9.89 -25.84 17.89
N ILE A 89 -9.49 -25.77 16.61
CA ILE A 89 -9.07 -24.49 16.01
C ILE A 89 -10.28 -23.59 15.69
N ILE A 90 -11.37 -24.16 15.16
CA ILE A 90 -12.56 -23.37 14.87
C ILE A 90 -13.27 -22.93 16.16
N GLU A 91 -13.21 -23.71 17.22
CA GLU A 91 -13.73 -23.31 18.54
C GLU A 91 -13.01 -22.07 19.08
N LYS A 92 -11.66 -22.03 18.95
CA LYS A 92 -10.85 -20.87 19.34
C LYS A 92 -11.18 -19.63 18.48
N ILE A 93 -11.32 -19.81 17.17
CA ILE A 93 -11.67 -18.72 16.24
C ILE A 93 -13.07 -18.20 16.53
N SER A 94 -14.05 -19.10 16.69
CA SER A 94 -15.44 -18.72 17.01
C SER A 94 -15.53 -17.92 18.30
N LYS A 95 -14.84 -18.39 19.35
CA LYS A 95 -14.78 -17.67 20.63
C LYS A 95 -14.17 -16.29 20.47
N SER A 96 -13.11 -16.16 19.66
CA SER A 96 -12.47 -14.88 19.36
C SER A 96 -13.41 -13.92 18.64
N ILE A 97 -14.17 -14.39 17.64
CA ILE A 97 -15.12 -13.56 16.89
C ILE A 97 -16.31 -13.14 17.75
N ILE A 98 -16.88 -14.08 18.52
CA ILE A 98 -18.03 -13.79 19.41
C ILE A 98 -17.64 -12.78 20.49
N SER A 99 -16.44 -12.89 21.06
CA SER A 99 -15.99 -12.00 22.15
C SER A 99 -15.83 -10.54 21.71
N LEU A 100 -15.75 -10.22 20.41
CA LEU A 100 -15.73 -8.84 19.94
C LEU A 100 -16.98 -8.07 20.37
N ALA A 101 -18.15 -8.70 20.40
CA ALA A 101 -19.40 -8.08 20.83
C ALA A 101 -19.53 -7.95 22.38
N THR A 102 -18.50 -8.29 23.12
CA THR A 102 -18.47 -8.08 24.60
C THR A 102 -17.52 -6.96 25.00
N LEU A 103 -16.84 -6.35 24.06
CA LEU A 103 -15.90 -5.25 24.30
C LEU A 103 -16.68 -3.96 24.65
N PRO A 104 -16.18 -3.11 25.56
CA PRO A 104 -16.82 -1.83 25.84
C PRO A 104 -16.78 -0.90 24.62
N ILE A 105 -17.87 -0.15 24.38
CA ILE A 105 -17.98 0.79 23.26
C ILE A 105 -17.21 2.10 23.53
N GLU A 106 -16.57 2.21 24.67
CA GLU A 106 -15.66 3.31 25.02
C GLU A 106 -14.47 3.34 24.04
N ASN A 107 -14.11 4.51 23.54
CA ASN A 107 -13.02 4.68 22.58
C ASN A 107 -13.23 3.92 21.22
N ASN A 108 -14.19 4.40 20.46
CA ASN A 108 -14.65 3.79 19.21
C ASN A 108 -13.56 3.54 18.16
N GLU A 109 -12.49 4.36 18.10
CA GLU A 109 -11.43 4.22 17.10
C GLU A 109 -10.57 2.98 17.34
N PHE A 110 -10.11 2.73 18.56
CA PHE A 110 -9.37 1.51 18.91
C PHE A 110 -10.27 0.26 18.90
N LEU A 111 -11.54 0.42 19.21
CA LEU A 111 -12.52 -0.66 19.08
C LEU A 111 -12.68 -1.06 17.62
N TYR A 112 -12.77 -0.08 16.71
CA TYR A 112 -12.80 -0.33 15.26
C TYR A 112 -11.58 -1.12 14.79
N ASP A 113 -10.39 -0.69 15.16
CA ASP A 113 -9.14 -1.38 14.86
C ASP A 113 -9.09 -2.80 15.41
N THR A 114 -9.65 -3.03 16.62
CA THR A 114 -9.74 -4.36 17.22
C THR A 114 -10.62 -5.30 16.41
N PHE A 115 -11.75 -4.82 15.88
CA PHE A 115 -12.60 -5.60 14.98
C PHE A 115 -11.86 -5.95 13.68
N LEU A 116 -11.23 -4.97 13.07
CA LEU A 116 -10.49 -5.16 11.81
C LEU A 116 -9.34 -6.17 11.99
N ALA A 117 -8.52 -6.02 13.03
CA ALA A 117 -7.39 -6.88 13.32
C ALA A 117 -7.76 -8.35 13.54
N ALA A 118 -9.02 -8.63 13.92
CA ALA A 118 -9.48 -9.99 14.18
C ALA A 118 -9.38 -10.90 12.94
N GLY A 119 -9.44 -10.35 11.73
CA GLY A 119 -9.29 -11.10 10.49
C GLY A 119 -7.91 -11.75 10.38
N GLU A 120 -6.87 -10.93 10.39
CA GLU A 120 -5.47 -11.36 10.34
C GLU A 120 -5.10 -12.23 11.54
N ASN A 121 -5.56 -11.83 12.71
CA ASN A 121 -5.27 -12.53 13.96
C ASN A 121 -5.79 -13.98 13.97
N ASN A 122 -7.02 -14.20 13.52
CA ASN A 122 -7.60 -15.53 13.46
C ASN A 122 -7.03 -16.34 12.29
N ASN A 123 -6.71 -15.69 11.16
CA ASN A 123 -6.09 -16.37 10.04
C ASN A 123 -4.67 -16.86 10.38
N ALA A 124 -3.88 -16.09 11.12
CA ALA A 124 -2.56 -16.52 11.57
C ALA A 124 -2.64 -17.76 12.47
N LYS A 125 -3.64 -17.85 13.36
CA LYS A 125 -3.89 -19.04 14.19
C LYS A 125 -4.25 -20.26 13.36
N LEU A 126 -5.11 -20.09 12.33
CA LEU A 126 -5.49 -21.15 11.39
C LEU A 126 -4.25 -21.69 10.64
N ILE A 127 -3.45 -20.78 10.08
CA ILE A 127 -2.28 -21.14 9.26
C ILE A 127 -1.21 -21.82 10.10
N ALA A 128 -0.94 -21.36 11.32
CA ALA A 128 -0.01 -22.04 12.23
C ALA A 128 -0.49 -23.48 12.56
N ALA A 129 -1.79 -23.66 12.80
CA ALA A 129 -2.37 -24.99 13.01
C ALA A 129 -2.27 -25.87 11.77
N TYR A 130 -2.46 -25.31 10.57
CA TYR A 130 -2.35 -26.02 9.31
C TYR A 130 -0.92 -26.45 9.00
N PHE A 131 0.07 -25.62 9.27
CA PHE A 131 1.48 -25.96 9.11
C PHE A 131 1.86 -27.11 10.06
N ASN A 132 1.49 -27.04 11.31
CA ASN A 132 1.73 -28.14 12.27
C ASN A 132 1.04 -29.45 11.84
N HIS A 133 -0.19 -29.38 11.32
CA HIS A 133 -0.90 -30.55 10.81
C HIS A 133 -0.14 -31.24 9.68
N ASN A 134 0.60 -30.47 8.88
CA ASN A 134 1.40 -30.93 7.74
C ASN A 134 2.89 -31.17 8.07
N GLY A 135 3.24 -31.22 9.34
CA GLY A 135 4.57 -31.57 9.82
C GLY A 135 5.62 -30.46 9.71
N ILE A 136 5.19 -29.21 9.55
CA ILE A 136 6.05 -28.03 9.68
C ILE A 136 5.89 -27.48 11.11
N PRO A 137 6.92 -27.56 11.98
CA PRO A 137 6.86 -26.93 13.29
C PRO A 137 6.59 -25.44 13.16
N ALA A 138 5.42 -24.98 13.61
CA ALA A 138 5.00 -23.59 13.44
C ALA A 138 4.28 -23.07 14.67
N ARG A 139 4.50 -21.79 14.99
CA ARG A 139 3.88 -21.11 16.12
C ARG A 139 3.21 -19.83 15.68
N TYR A 140 1.96 -19.63 16.09
CA TYR A 140 1.30 -18.34 16.03
C TYR A 140 1.96 -17.39 17.02
N VAL A 141 2.32 -16.19 16.58
CA VAL A 141 2.92 -15.14 17.43
C VAL A 141 2.06 -13.89 17.35
N HIS A 142 1.45 -13.52 18.47
CA HIS A 142 0.68 -12.27 18.55
C HIS A 142 1.61 -11.05 18.43
N PRO A 143 1.21 -9.93 17.78
CA PRO A 143 2.05 -8.74 17.66
C PRO A 143 2.63 -8.20 18.97
N ARG A 144 1.88 -8.30 20.08
CA ARG A 144 2.39 -7.98 21.42
C ARG A 144 3.57 -8.86 21.81
N GLU A 145 3.47 -10.17 21.57
CA GLU A 145 4.53 -11.14 21.85
C GLU A 145 5.73 -10.91 20.92
N ALA A 146 5.48 -10.63 19.65
CA ALA A 146 6.52 -10.27 18.70
C ALA A 146 7.23 -8.94 19.03
N GLY A 147 6.65 -8.11 19.90
CA GLY A 147 7.20 -6.81 20.22
C GLY A 147 6.86 -5.71 19.20
N LEU A 148 5.82 -5.90 18.38
CA LEU A 148 5.30 -4.88 17.46
C LEU A 148 4.58 -3.77 18.23
N VAL A 149 5.36 -2.85 18.82
CA VAL A 149 4.86 -1.69 19.55
C VAL A 149 4.70 -0.52 18.59
N VAL A 150 3.51 0.08 18.57
CA VAL A 150 3.14 1.13 17.62
C VAL A 150 2.64 2.39 18.33
N SER A 151 2.55 3.48 17.56
CA SER A 151 1.92 4.74 18.01
C SER A 151 0.43 4.56 18.27
N SER A 152 -0.17 5.50 19.00
CA SER A 152 -1.59 5.52 19.36
C SER A 152 -2.43 6.32 18.32
N GLU A 153 -2.27 5.98 17.05
CA GLU A 153 -2.97 6.61 15.91
C GLU A 153 -3.79 5.53 15.17
N PRO A 154 -5.03 5.22 15.61
CA PRO A 154 -5.86 4.20 14.99
C PRO A 154 -6.00 4.39 13.47
N GLY A 155 -5.88 3.29 12.71
CA GLY A 155 -5.93 3.31 11.25
C GLY A 155 -4.68 3.88 10.56
N ASN A 156 -3.73 4.44 11.31
CA ASN A 156 -2.49 5.04 10.80
C ASN A 156 -1.30 4.83 11.75
N ALA A 157 -1.24 3.67 12.36
CA ALA A 157 -0.19 3.32 13.31
C ALA A 157 1.21 3.39 12.70
N ARG A 158 2.19 3.79 13.50
CA ARG A 158 3.61 3.82 13.12
C ARG A 158 4.41 2.96 14.09
N ILE A 159 5.32 2.14 13.55
CA ILE A 159 6.20 1.31 14.38
C ILE A 159 7.11 2.20 15.24
N LEU A 160 7.22 1.90 16.52
CA LEU A 160 8.14 2.57 17.41
C LEU A 160 9.54 1.95 17.33
N PRO A 161 10.62 2.76 17.42
CA PRO A 161 12.00 2.26 17.34
C PRO A 161 12.33 1.13 18.32
N SER A 162 11.75 1.15 19.52
CA SER A 162 11.91 0.11 20.55
C SER A 162 11.43 -1.29 20.15
N SER A 163 10.66 -1.39 19.08
CA SER A 163 10.19 -2.67 18.56
C SER A 163 11.30 -3.49 17.92
N TYR A 164 12.28 -2.84 17.30
CA TYR A 164 13.31 -3.55 16.53
C TYR A 164 14.20 -4.45 17.36
N ASP A 165 14.53 -4.06 18.60
CA ASP A 165 15.32 -4.88 19.53
C ASP A 165 14.59 -6.17 19.90
N LYS A 166 13.27 -6.08 20.15
CA LYS A 166 12.45 -7.26 20.46
C LYS A 166 12.22 -8.16 19.24
N LEU A 167 12.07 -7.59 18.05
CA LEU A 167 11.91 -8.35 16.83
C LEU A 167 13.18 -9.15 16.51
N GLU A 168 14.36 -8.64 16.83
CA GLU A 168 15.62 -9.36 16.65
C GLU A 168 15.67 -10.64 17.49
N GLU A 169 15.07 -10.67 18.68
CA GLU A 169 15.01 -11.87 19.53
C GLU A 169 14.28 -13.05 18.87
N LEU A 170 13.37 -12.79 17.92
CA LEU A 170 12.61 -13.83 17.22
C LEU A 170 13.49 -14.76 16.36
N ILE A 171 14.70 -14.33 15.98
CA ILE A 171 15.64 -15.14 15.17
C ILE A 171 16.06 -16.43 15.86
N HIS A 172 15.97 -16.51 17.19
CA HIS A 172 16.38 -17.67 17.98
C HIS A 172 15.33 -18.80 17.99
N SER A 173 14.15 -18.60 17.39
CA SER A 173 13.15 -19.67 17.27
C SER A 173 13.55 -20.68 16.20
N ASP A 174 13.39 -21.98 16.49
CA ASP A 174 13.57 -23.06 15.50
C ASP A 174 12.29 -23.36 14.70
N GLU A 175 11.18 -22.74 15.09
CA GLU A 175 9.87 -22.91 14.44
C GLU A 175 9.63 -21.84 13.37
N VAL A 176 8.73 -22.14 12.45
CA VAL A 176 8.13 -21.12 11.56
C VAL A 176 7.19 -20.24 12.39
N LEU A 177 7.47 -18.94 12.43
CA LEU A 177 6.66 -17.98 13.17
C LEU A 177 5.58 -17.38 12.25
N VAL A 178 4.32 -17.65 12.57
CA VAL A 178 3.17 -17.10 11.82
C VAL A 178 2.64 -15.88 12.56
N ILE A 179 2.81 -14.73 11.95
CA ILE A 179 2.52 -13.41 12.55
C ILE A 179 1.35 -12.78 11.79
N PRO A 180 0.28 -12.36 12.47
CA PRO A 180 -0.77 -11.60 11.79
C PRO A 180 -0.22 -10.24 11.33
N GLY A 181 -0.51 -9.89 10.09
CA GLY A 181 -0.20 -8.58 9.53
C GLY A 181 -1.19 -7.50 9.98
N PHE A 182 -1.03 -6.29 9.43
CA PHE A 182 -1.96 -5.18 9.50
C PHE A 182 -2.02 -4.41 10.82
N PHE A 183 -1.64 -4.95 11.96
CA PHE A 183 -1.75 -4.26 13.24
C PHE A 183 -0.54 -4.48 14.16
N GLY A 184 -0.36 -3.57 15.08
CA GLY A 184 0.52 -3.67 16.23
C GLY A 184 -0.24 -3.41 17.53
N VAL A 185 0.50 -3.23 18.61
CA VAL A 185 -0.06 -2.96 19.95
C VAL A 185 0.58 -1.69 20.49
N THR A 186 -0.21 -0.75 20.99
CA THR A 186 0.29 0.46 21.64
C THR A 186 1.00 0.14 22.96
N GLN A 187 1.72 1.10 23.50
CA GLN A 187 2.37 0.92 24.83
C GLN A 187 1.36 0.59 25.93
N ASP A 188 0.14 1.15 25.83
CA ASP A 188 -0.96 0.88 26.77
C ASP A 188 -1.69 -0.44 26.48
N GLY A 189 -1.25 -1.17 25.45
CA GLY A 189 -1.77 -2.49 25.14
C GLY A 189 -3.00 -2.52 24.26
N GLN A 190 -3.39 -1.41 23.64
CA GLN A 190 -4.50 -1.33 22.69
C GLN A 190 -4.06 -1.80 21.31
N ILE A 191 -4.97 -2.43 20.56
CA ILE A 191 -4.74 -2.79 19.17
C ILE A 191 -4.84 -1.51 18.30
N CYS A 192 -3.86 -1.33 17.42
CA CYS A 192 -3.81 -0.19 16.51
C CYS A 192 -3.38 -0.67 15.12
N THR A 193 -4.19 -0.37 14.10
CA THR A 193 -3.95 -0.84 12.74
C THR A 193 -3.07 0.13 11.96
N PHE A 194 -2.26 -0.43 11.05
CA PHE A 194 -1.54 0.36 10.05
C PHE A 194 -2.52 0.90 9.00
N SER A 195 -2.07 1.85 8.22
CA SER A 195 -2.77 2.36 7.04
C SER A 195 -3.00 1.25 5.99
N ARG A 196 -3.52 1.63 4.85
CA ARG A 196 -3.73 0.74 3.70
C ARG A 196 -2.44 -0.02 3.33
N GLY A 197 -2.55 -1.31 3.05
CA GLY A 197 -1.37 -2.16 2.82
C GLY A 197 -0.68 -2.62 4.11
N GLY A 198 -1.37 -2.56 5.26
CA GLY A 198 -0.78 -2.80 6.58
C GLY A 198 -0.10 -4.15 6.76
N SER A 199 -0.55 -5.21 6.06
CA SER A 199 0.18 -6.50 6.10
C SER A 199 1.51 -6.44 5.35
N ASP A 200 1.62 -5.62 4.29
CA ASP A 200 2.88 -5.37 3.59
C ASP A 200 3.83 -4.58 4.48
N ILE A 201 3.30 -3.59 5.21
CA ILE A 201 4.03 -2.83 6.22
C ILE A 201 4.56 -3.75 7.32
N THR A 202 3.70 -4.65 7.85
CA THR A 202 4.12 -5.63 8.86
C THR A 202 5.25 -6.52 8.35
N GLY A 203 5.13 -7.08 7.13
CA GLY A 203 6.18 -7.89 6.52
C GLY A 203 7.52 -7.16 6.41
N SER A 204 7.46 -5.91 6.00
CA SER A 204 8.62 -5.02 5.89
C SER A 204 9.26 -4.72 7.26
N ILE A 205 8.45 -4.47 8.30
CA ILE A 205 8.91 -4.25 9.68
C ILE A 205 9.59 -5.51 10.24
N ILE A 206 8.94 -6.68 10.10
CA ILE A 206 9.50 -7.95 10.55
C ILE A 206 10.83 -8.21 9.83
N ALA A 207 10.88 -8.03 8.49
CA ALA A 207 12.09 -8.23 7.71
C ALA A 207 13.26 -7.35 8.19
N ALA A 208 12.99 -6.07 8.46
CA ALA A 208 13.98 -5.17 9.01
C ALA A 208 14.41 -5.55 10.44
N GLY A 209 13.44 -5.93 11.29
CA GLY A 209 13.69 -6.31 12.70
C GLY A 209 14.52 -7.56 12.85
N VAL A 210 14.23 -8.60 12.08
CA VAL A 210 15.00 -9.86 12.11
C VAL A 210 16.23 -9.84 11.20
N LYS A 211 16.53 -8.71 10.56
CA LYS A 211 17.66 -8.54 9.61
C LYS A 211 17.65 -9.62 8.53
N ALA A 212 16.50 -9.82 7.89
CA ALA A 212 16.30 -10.83 6.88
C ALA A 212 17.21 -10.61 5.65
N ASP A 213 17.62 -11.68 4.99
CA ASP A 213 18.37 -11.60 3.73
C ASP A 213 17.49 -11.12 2.58
N VAL A 214 16.17 -11.41 2.68
CA VAL A 214 15.17 -10.97 1.70
C VAL A 214 13.76 -10.98 2.31
N TYR A 215 12.94 -10.04 1.88
CA TYR A 215 11.50 -10.00 2.12
C TYR A 215 10.75 -10.42 0.85
N GLU A 216 10.10 -11.57 0.84
CA GLU A 216 9.27 -12.05 -0.27
C GLU A 216 7.79 -11.68 -0.01
N ASN A 217 7.22 -10.84 -0.87
CA ASN A 217 5.81 -10.46 -0.82
C ASN A 217 5.04 -11.25 -1.88
N PHE A 218 4.27 -12.24 -1.46
CA PHE A 218 3.44 -13.08 -2.31
C PHE A 218 2.05 -12.47 -2.51
N THR A 219 1.70 -12.28 -3.76
CA THR A 219 0.43 -11.73 -4.24
C THR A 219 -0.13 -12.59 -5.39
N ASP A 220 -1.06 -12.07 -6.18
CA ASP A 220 -1.72 -12.74 -7.31
C ASP A 220 -1.17 -12.36 -8.69
N VAL A 221 -0.09 -11.57 -8.74
CA VAL A 221 0.60 -11.17 -9.97
C VAL A 221 2.05 -11.66 -10.01
N ASP A 222 2.57 -11.94 -11.21
CA ASP A 222 3.93 -12.48 -11.40
C ASP A 222 5.06 -11.49 -11.06
N GLY A 223 4.72 -10.24 -10.77
CA GLY A 223 5.66 -9.17 -10.47
C GLY A 223 5.11 -7.83 -10.95
N ILE A 224 5.99 -6.88 -11.16
CA ILE A 224 5.66 -5.54 -11.62
C ILE A 224 5.92 -5.45 -13.12
N PHE A 225 5.01 -4.82 -13.85
CA PHE A 225 5.12 -4.61 -15.29
C PHE A 225 5.48 -3.17 -15.61
N ALA A 226 6.11 -2.94 -16.75
CA ALA A 226 6.53 -1.61 -17.19
C ALA A 226 5.37 -0.65 -17.49
N ALA A 227 4.15 -1.18 -17.66
CA ALA A 227 2.92 -0.42 -17.77
C ALA A 227 1.73 -1.25 -17.28
N HIS A 228 0.58 -0.61 -17.03
CA HIS A 228 -0.59 -1.30 -16.51
C HIS A 228 -1.15 -2.33 -17.52
N PRO A 229 -1.31 -3.63 -17.12
CA PRO A 229 -1.74 -4.71 -18.04
C PRO A 229 -3.14 -4.50 -18.65
N GLY A 230 -4.00 -3.75 -17.97
CA GLY A 230 -5.33 -3.37 -18.48
C GLY A 230 -5.29 -2.31 -19.58
N ILE A 231 -4.16 -1.65 -19.78
CA ILE A 231 -3.98 -0.61 -20.81
C ILE A 231 -3.09 -1.13 -21.93
N ILE A 232 -1.99 -1.77 -21.60
CA ILE A 232 -1.01 -2.34 -22.55
C ILE A 232 -1.18 -3.86 -22.59
N HIS A 233 -1.35 -4.40 -23.78
CA HIS A 233 -1.39 -5.85 -23.97
C HIS A 233 0.00 -6.46 -23.78
N LYS A 234 0.16 -7.38 -22.82
CA LYS A 234 1.41 -8.06 -22.48
C LYS A 234 2.59 -7.07 -22.25
N PRO A 235 2.47 -6.18 -21.27
CA PRO A 235 3.56 -5.27 -20.96
C PRO A 235 4.79 -6.05 -20.49
N ARG A 236 5.97 -5.47 -20.72
CA ARG A 236 7.24 -6.08 -20.29
C ARG A 236 7.26 -6.22 -18.76
N SER A 237 7.63 -7.40 -18.28
CA SER A 237 7.92 -7.62 -16.84
C SER A 237 9.21 -6.90 -16.45
N ILE A 238 9.22 -6.29 -15.28
CA ILE A 238 10.40 -5.65 -14.70
C ILE A 238 11.08 -6.64 -13.76
N ALA A 239 12.31 -7.01 -14.08
CA ALA A 239 13.08 -7.94 -13.25
C ALA A 239 13.58 -7.28 -11.97
N GLU A 240 14.02 -6.03 -12.05
CA GLU A 240 14.59 -5.29 -10.92
C GLU A 240 14.21 -3.80 -10.96
N LEU A 241 13.90 -3.25 -9.79
CA LEU A 241 13.62 -1.84 -9.53
C LEU A 241 14.43 -1.38 -8.32
N THR A 242 14.77 -0.09 -8.28
CA THR A 242 15.21 0.50 -7.03
C THR A 242 14.00 0.85 -6.15
N TYR A 243 14.22 1.01 -4.83
CA TYR A 243 13.20 1.52 -3.91
C TYR A 243 12.66 2.88 -4.32
N ARG A 244 13.50 3.71 -4.93
CA ARG A 244 13.09 5.04 -5.41
C ARG A 244 12.17 4.93 -6.61
N GLU A 245 12.55 4.11 -7.60
CA GLU A 245 11.71 3.84 -8.77
C GLU A 245 10.37 3.22 -8.39
N MET A 246 10.37 2.25 -7.46
CA MET A 246 9.15 1.63 -6.98
C MET A 246 8.22 2.65 -6.31
N ARG A 247 8.76 3.57 -5.51
CA ARG A 247 7.98 4.62 -4.86
C ARG A 247 7.33 5.56 -5.87
N GLU A 248 8.08 5.98 -6.90
CA GLU A 248 7.54 6.83 -7.98
C GLU A 248 6.40 6.12 -8.74
N LEU A 249 6.58 4.84 -9.07
CA LEU A 249 5.55 4.04 -9.74
C LEU A 249 4.31 3.81 -8.84
N ALA A 250 4.52 3.52 -7.56
CA ALA A 250 3.42 3.33 -6.60
C ALA A 250 2.60 4.62 -6.41
N TYR A 251 3.27 5.76 -6.32
CA TYR A 251 2.63 7.08 -6.27
C TYR A 251 1.79 7.36 -7.52
N ALA A 252 2.28 6.98 -8.70
CA ALA A 252 1.62 7.21 -9.98
C ALA A 252 0.54 6.16 -10.34
N GLY A 253 0.11 5.33 -9.38
CA GLY A 253 -1.03 4.42 -9.57
C GLY A 253 -0.69 2.93 -9.68
N PHE A 254 0.57 2.52 -9.50
CA PHE A 254 0.89 1.09 -9.39
C PHE A 254 0.48 0.56 -8.01
N THR A 255 -0.59 -0.22 -7.97
CA THR A 255 -1.25 -0.66 -6.72
C THR A 255 -0.71 -1.98 -6.15
N VAL A 256 0.36 -2.54 -6.71
CA VAL A 256 0.89 -3.86 -6.28
C VAL A 256 1.49 -3.78 -4.87
N LEU A 257 2.08 -2.65 -4.51
CA LEU A 257 2.68 -2.42 -3.19
C LEU A 257 2.50 -0.95 -2.80
N HIS A 258 2.05 -0.70 -1.57
CA HIS A 258 1.95 0.66 -1.04
C HIS A 258 3.33 1.23 -0.70
N ASP A 259 3.54 2.49 -0.96
CA ASP A 259 4.82 3.19 -0.74
C ASP A 259 5.25 3.19 0.73
N GLU A 260 4.32 3.31 1.67
CA GLU A 260 4.60 3.21 3.11
C GLU A 260 5.18 1.85 3.52
N ALA A 261 4.80 0.77 2.82
CA ALA A 261 5.32 -0.56 3.07
C ALA A 261 6.81 -0.72 2.70
N LEU A 262 7.32 0.17 1.87
CA LEU A 262 8.73 0.14 1.45
C LEU A 262 9.69 0.67 2.54
N LEU A 263 9.22 1.60 3.39
CA LEU A 263 10.11 2.37 4.27
C LEU A 263 10.90 1.52 5.28
N PRO A 264 10.31 0.54 6.02
CA PRO A 264 11.08 -0.27 6.96
C PRO A 264 12.15 -1.12 6.26
N ALA A 265 11.81 -1.79 5.16
CA ALA A 265 12.75 -2.59 4.38
C ALA A 265 13.85 -1.71 3.75
N TYR A 266 13.50 -0.54 3.23
CA TYR A 266 14.45 0.45 2.73
C TYR A 266 15.47 0.85 3.81
N ARG A 267 15.01 1.22 5.00
CA ARG A 267 15.89 1.60 6.13
C ARG A 267 16.75 0.44 6.62
N GLY A 268 16.17 -0.76 6.65
CA GLY A 268 16.87 -2.01 7.00
C GLY A 268 17.83 -2.51 5.92
N LYS A 269 17.83 -1.90 4.72
CA LYS A 269 18.58 -2.35 3.54
C LYS A 269 18.23 -3.78 3.11
N ILE A 270 17.00 -4.21 3.35
CA ILE A 270 16.52 -5.56 3.00
C ILE A 270 16.01 -5.55 1.55
N PRO A 271 16.51 -6.41 0.66
CA PRO A 271 15.91 -6.60 -0.65
C PRO A 271 14.46 -7.12 -0.52
N LEU A 272 13.56 -6.63 -1.36
CA LEU A 272 12.17 -7.09 -1.42
C LEU A 272 11.93 -7.76 -2.77
N VAL A 273 11.14 -8.84 -2.80
CA VAL A 273 10.77 -9.53 -4.04
C VAL A 273 9.25 -9.69 -4.09
N ILE A 274 8.63 -9.19 -5.14
CA ILE A 274 7.21 -9.42 -5.42
C ILE A 274 7.09 -10.74 -6.18
N LYS A 275 6.29 -11.67 -5.67
CA LYS A 275 6.10 -13.02 -6.24
C LYS A 275 4.62 -13.38 -6.34
N ASN A 276 4.32 -14.34 -7.21
CA ASN A 276 2.96 -14.85 -7.39
C ASN A 276 2.76 -16.15 -6.62
N THR A 277 1.75 -16.19 -5.74
CA THR A 277 1.36 -17.41 -5.04
C THR A 277 0.88 -18.51 -6.01
N ASN A 278 0.30 -18.12 -7.14
CA ASN A 278 -0.20 -19.07 -8.16
C ASN A 278 0.88 -19.50 -9.17
N ASN A 279 2.05 -18.84 -9.16
CA ASN A 279 3.19 -19.14 -10.03
C ASN A 279 4.51 -18.92 -9.25
N PRO A 280 4.76 -19.68 -8.18
CA PRO A 280 5.86 -19.43 -7.24
C PRO A 280 7.25 -19.61 -7.86
N GLU A 281 7.36 -20.37 -8.96
CA GLU A 281 8.62 -20.58 -9.69
C GLU A 281 9.03 -19.34 -10.52
N HIS A 282 8.11 -18.43 -10.82
CA HIS A 282 8.44 -17.18 -11.50
C HIS A 282 9.35 -16.35 -10.59
N PRO A 283 10.47 -15.78 -11.09
CA PRO A 283 11.42 -15.04 -10.27
C PRO A 283 10.82 -13.81 -9.61
N GLY A 284 9.77 -13.24 -10.20
CA GLY A 284 9.13 -12.02 -9.69
C GLY A 284 9.89 -10.75 -10.07
N THR A 285 9.63 -9.67 -9.34
CA THR A 285 10.34 -8.39 -9.44
C THR A 285 11.11 -8.14 -8.14
N ARG A 286 12.41 -7.89 -8.25
CA ARG A 286 13.26 -7.51 -7.11
C ARG A 286 13.24 -5.99 -6.92
N ILE A 287 13.11 -5.56 -5.67
CA ILE A 287 13.24 -4.15 -5.26
C ILE A 287 14.49 -4.04 -4.41
N VAL A 288 15.44 -3.21 -4.84
CA VAL A 288 16.79 -3.11 -4.28
C VAL A 288 17.19 -1.66 -4.00
N HIS A 289 18.25 -1.45 -3.24
CA HIS A 289 18.79 -0.10 -2.99
C HIS A 289 19.48 0.51 -4.22
N LYS A 290 20.10 -0.33 -5.02
CA LYS A 290 20.86 0.04 -6.21
C LYS A 290 20.79 -1.11 -7.19
N HIS A 291 20.60 -0.82 -8.46
CA HIS A 291 20.63 -1.81 -9.52
C HIS A 291 21.90 -2.63 -9.50
N SER A 292 21.74 -3.94 -9.73
CA SER A 292 22.85 -4.90 -9.76
C SER A 292 23.58 -4.91 -11.10
N GLU A 293 22.87 -4.61 -12.21
CA GLU A 293 23.38 -4.70 -13.59
C GLU A 293 22.99 -3.45 -14.40
N ASP A 294 23.44 -3.44 -15.65
CA ASP A 294 23.00 -2.41 -16.61
C ASP A 294 21.50 -2.57 -16.91
N HIS A 295 20.73 -1.49 -16.80
CA HIS A 295 19.27 -1.46 -16.96
C HIS A 295 18.87 -0.32 -17.89
N PRO A 296 17.66 -0.36 -18.47
CA PRO A 296 17.20 0.69 -19.37
C PRO A 296 17.03 2.04 -18.63
N PRO A 297 17.14 3.17 -19.35
CA PRO A 297 16.94 4.49 -18.74
C PRO A 297 15.54 4.68 -18.16
N VAL A 298 14.53 4.03 -18.75
CA VAL A 298 13.14 4.02 -18.28
C VAL A 298 12.76 2.61 -17.89
N VAL A 299 12.30 2.43 -16.66
CA VAL A 299 11.87 1.13 -16.13
C VAL A 299 10.36 0.94 -16.25
N GLY A 300 9.57 2.02 -16.10
CA GLY A 300 8.13 1.93 -16.18
C GLY A 300 7.44 3.26 -16.45
N ILE A 301 6.18 3.15 -16.88
CA ILE A 301 5.26 4.25 -17.14
C ILE A 301 3.97 3.98 -16.40
N ALA A 302 3.57 4.92 -15.56
CA ALA A 302 2.36 4.86 -14.76
C ALA A 302 1.48 6.06 -15.05
N GLY A 303 0.19 5.94 -14.82
CA GLY A 303 -0.75 7.05 -14.91
C GLY A 303 -1.87 6.87 -13.90
N ASP A 304 -2.31 7.99 -13.35
CA ASP A 304 -3.41 8.06 -12.41
C ASP A 304 -4.27 9.29 -12.70
N SER A 305 -5.58 9.17 -12.51
CA SER A 305 -6.56 10.23 -12.71
C SER A 305 -7.10 10.76 -11.38
N GLY A 306 -7.99 11.75 -11.47
CA GLY A 306 -8.60 12.36 -10.29
C GLY A 306 -7.72 13.44 -9.67
N PHE A 307 -7.09 14.22 -10.52
CA PHE A 307 -6.35 15.42 -10.13
C PHE A 307 -7.04 16.67 -10.63
N VAL A 308 -6.78 17.74 -9.92
CA VAL A 308 -7.16 19.12 -10.28
C VAL A 308 -5.95 20.01 -10.17
N SER A 309 -5.97 21.12 -10.89
CA SER A 309 -4.95 22.17 -10.80
C SER A 309 -5.57 23.48 -10.34
N ILE A 310 -5.02 24.06 -9.32
CA ILE A 310 -5.28 25.47 -8.94
C ILE A 310 -4.26 26.31 -9.69
N ASN A 311 -4.70 26.99 -10.73
CA ASN A 311 -3.88 27.87 -11.54
C ASN A 311 -4.03 29.30 -11.04
N MET A 312 -2.93 30.00 -10.80
CA MET A 312 -2.94 31.38 -10.35
C MET A 312 -1.88 32.21 -11.06
N SER A 313 -2.16 33.47 -11.30
CA SER A 313 -1.18 34.41 -11.85
C SER A 313 -1.14 35.69 -11.03
N LYS A 314 0.06 36.28 -10.94
CA LYS A 314 0.31 37.55 -10.29
C LYS A 314 1.50 38.25 -10.96
N TYR A 315 1.31 39.43 -11.47
CA TYR A 315 2.40 40.21 -12.06
C TYR A 315 3.52 40.47 -11.05
N LEU A 316 4.77 40.17 -11.45
CA LEU A 316 5.95 40.24 -10.58
C LEU A 316 5.92 39.21 -9.40
N MET A 317 5.21 38.12 -9.52
CA MET A 317 5.13 37.06 -8.50
C MET A 317 6.51 36.60 -8.03
N ASN A 318 7.45 36.46 -8.94
CA ASN A 318 8.83 36.03 -8.64
C ASN A 318 9.64 37.03 -7.80
N ARG A 319 9.17 38.27 -7.67
CA ARG A 319 9.76 39.32 -6.83
C ARG A 319 9.15 39.34 -5.44
N GLU A 320 8.03 38.71 -5.22
CA GLU A 320 7.35 38.68 -3.93
C GLU A 320 7.90 37.59 -3.03
N VAL A 321 8.60 38.01 -1.97
CA VAL A 321 9.14 37.08 -0.98
C VAL A 321 7.99 36.37 -0.24
N GLY A 322 7.98 35.04 -0.30
CA GLY A 322 7.00 34.22 0.42
C GLY A 322 5.66 34.02 -0.29
N PHE A 323 5.53 34.33 -1.58
CA PHE A 323 4.28 34.10 -2.32
C PHE A 323 3.83 32.65 -2.27
N GLY A 324 4.72 31.69 -2.59
CA GLY A 324 4.41 30.26 -2.50
C GLY A 324 3.98 29.83 -1.09
N ARG A 325 4.59 30.40 -0.04
CA ARG A 325 4.16 30.12 1.33
C ARG A 325 2.72 30.61 1.59
N LYS A 326 2.33 31.77 1.07
CA LYS A 326 0.96 32.29 1.23
C LYS A 326 -0.05 31.34 0.55
N ALA A 327 0.25 30.89 -0.66
CA ALA A 327 -0.61 29.95 -1.39
C ALA A 327 -0.73 28.59 -0.65
N LEU A 328 0.38 28.03 -0.18
CA LEU A 328 0.37 26.78 0.58
C LEU A 328 -0.28 26.90 1.95
N GLN A 329 -0.18 28.07 2.61
CA GLN A 329 -0.86 28.32 3.89
C GLN A 329 -2.38 28.27 3.76
N ILE A 330 -2.93 28.72 2.62
CA ILE A 330 -4.37 28.63 2.36
C ILE A 330 -4.83 27.17 2.30
N LEU A 331 -4.04 26.30 1.67
CA LEU A 331 -4.33 24.85 1.61
C LEU A 331 -4.18 24.19 2.98
N GLU A 332 -3.13 24.54 3.73
CA GLU A 332 -2.90 24.04 5.09
C GLU A 332 -4.07 24.41 6.02
N ASP A 333 -4.52 25.67 6.00
CA ASP A 333 -5.66 26.14 6.80
C ASP A 333 -6.96 25.37 6.50
N LEU A 334 -7.10 24.83 5.29
CA LEU A 334 -8.25 24.03 4.84
C LEU A 334 -8.00 22.51 4.97
N ASN A 335 -6.87 22.11 5.54
CA ASN A 335 -6.43 20.71 5.65
C ASN A 335 -6.47 19.99 4.30
N ILE A 336 -5.76 20.56 3.30
CA ILE A 336 -5.65 20.04 1.93
C ILE A 336 -4.17 19.76 1.62
N GLY A 337 -3.86 18.53 1.24
CA GLY A 337 -2.55 18.15 0.72
C GLY A 337 -2.34 18.67 -0.71
N TRP A 338 -1.09 18.77 -1.11
CA TRP A 338 -0.71 19.08 -2.49
C TRP A 338 0.30 18.05 -3.01
N GLU A 339 0.31 17.86 -4.33
CA GLU A 339 1.13 16.84 -4.98
C GLU A 339 2.32 17.46 -5.73
N HIS A 340 2.05 18.46 -6.58
CA HIS A 340 3.05 19.13 -7.40
C HIS A 340 2.77 20.63 -7.48
N MET A 341 3.84 21.42 -7.68
CA MET A 341 3.75 22.87 -7.74
C MET A 341 4.66 23.42 -8.84
N PRO A 342 4.31 23.25 -10.12
CA PRO A 342 5.01 23.89 -11.24
C PRO A 342 4.91 25.41 -11.14
N THR A 343 6.03 26.10 -11.38
CA THR A 343 6.14 27.54 -11.19
C THR A 343 6.75 28.20 -12.42
N GLY A 344 6.07 29.20 -12.97
CA GLY A 344 6.58 30.13 -13.95
C GLY A 344 7.17 31.39 -13.31
N ILE A 345 7.26 32.47 -14.07
CA ILE A 345 7.75 33.78 -13.59
C ILE A 345 6.62 34.50 -12.83
N ASP A 346 5.44 34.53 -13.45
CA ASP A 346 4.26 35.23 -12.97
C ASP A 346 3.07 34.26 -12.74
N ASP A 347 3.30 32.95 -12.90
CA ASP A 347 2.28 31.93 -12.78
C ASP A 347 2.73 30.82 -11.80
N LEU A 348 1.78 30.30 -11.06
CA LEU A 348 1.95 29.17 -10.17
C LEU A 348 0.75 28.24 -10.32
N SER A 349 1.01 26.95 -10.50
CA SER A 349 -0.02 25.92 -10.45
C SER A 349 0.21 25.01 -9.25
N ILE A 350 -0.86 24.63 -8.56
CA ILE A 350 -0.81 23.62 -7.49
C ILE A 350 -1.71 22.47 -7.88
N ILE A 351 -1.11 21.30 -8.06
CA ILE A 351 -1.82 20.07 -8.40
C ILE A 351 -2.12 19.32 -7.11
N LEU A 352 -3.37 18.87 -6.97
CA LEU A 352 -3.83 18.13 -5.81
C LEU A 352 -4.89 17.08 -6.20
N ARG A 353 -5.24 16.21 -5.26
CA ARG A 353 -6.26 15.19 -5.46
C ARG A 353 -7.67 15.80 -5.44
N GLU A 354 -8.45 15.55 -6.48
CA GLU A 354 -9.84 16.02 -6.60
C GLU A 354 -10.70 15.65 -5.39
N ARG A 355 -10.48 14.45 -4.80
CA ARG A 355 -11.20 13.97 -3.62
C ARG A 355 -11.05 14.82 -2.36
N GLU A 356 -10.05 15.68 -2.30
CA GLU A 356 -9.81 16.58 -1.15
C GLU A 356 -10.60 17.87 -1.27
N LEU A 357 -11.13 18.16 -2.45
CA LEU A 357 -11.96 19.33 -2.74
C LEU A 357 -13.45 19.01 -2.58
N THR A 358 -14.14 20.01 -2.09
CA THR A 358 -15.59 20.12 -2.17
C THR A 358 -15.91 21.47 -2.79
N PRO A 359 -17.11 21.71 -3.38
CA PRO A 359 -17.45 23.01 -3.95
C PRO A 359 -17.25 24.19 -2.98
N ILE A 360 -17.50 23.96 -1.68
CA ILE A 360 -17.28 24.96 -0.63
C ILE A 360 -15.80 25.29 -0.45
N LYS A 361 -14.94 24.25 -0.46
CA LYS A 361 -13.49 24.44 -0.34
C LYS A 361 -12.91 25.15 -1.58
N GLU A 362 -13.41 24.82 -2.77
CA GLU A 362 -12.98 25.47 -4.03
C GLU A 362 -13.28 26.97 -4.01
N GLU A 363 -14.50 27.35 -3.68
CA GLU A 363 -14.90 28.76 -3.55
C GLU A 363 -14.04 29.48 -2.50
N GLU A 364 -13.79 28.83 -1.36
CA GLU A 364 -12.99 29.41 -0.29
C GLU A 364 -11.51 29.56 -0.68
N ILE A 365 -10.92 28.60 -1.41
CA ILE A 365 -9.55 28.70 -1.93
C ILE A 365 -9.43 29.90 -2.87
N LEU A 366 -10.31 30.00 -3.87
CA LEU A 366 -10.28 31.09 -4.83
C LEU A 366 -10.44 32.44 -4.15
N ARG A 367 -11.37 32.56 -3.20
CA ARG A 367 -11.58 33.78 -2.40
C ARG A 367 -10.33 34.15 -1.59
N GLN A 368 -9.69 33.19 -0.91
CA GLN A 368 -8.49 33.43 -0.10
C GLN A 368 -7.25 33.77 -0.95
N LEU A 369 -7.09 33.15 -2.13
CA LEU A 369 -6.02 33.50 -3.07
C LEU A 369 -6.08 34.96 -3.48
N VAL A 370 -7.28 35.45 -3.81
CA VAL A 370 -7.49 36.91 -4.12
C VAL A 370 -7.23 37.78 -2.91
N GLN A 371 -7.75 37.41 -1.73
CA GLN A 371 -7.72 38.30 -0.54
C GLN A 371 -6.36 38.25 0.19
N LYS A 372 -5.71 37.10 0.33
CA LYS A 372 -4.49 36.92 1.13
C LYS A 372 -3.23 36.89 0.30
N ALA A 373 -3.27 36.23 -0.88
CA ALA A 373 -2.13 36.16 -1.79
C ALA A 373 -2.13 37.29 -2.83
N GLU A 374 -3.26 38.02 -2.96
CA GLU A 374 -3.42 39.14 -3.88
C GLU A 374 -3.11 38.79 -5.32
N VAL A 375 -3.61 37.61 -5.77
CA VAL A 375 -3.44 37.16 -7.15
C VAL A 375 -4.30 37.98 -8.10
N ASP A 376 -3.80 38.21 -9.31
CA ASP A 376 -4.54 38.91 -10.37
C ASP A 376 -5.63 38.00 -10.98
N TYR A 377 -5.35 36.70 -11.02
CA TYR A 377 -6.26 35.67 -11.52
C TYR A 377 -6.06 34.33 -10.81
N ALA A 378 -7.13 33.60 -10.58
CA ALA A 378 -7.09 32.21 -10.11
C ALA A 378 -8.28 31.43 -10.66
N GLU A 379 -8.03 30.17 -11.03
CA GLU A 379 -9.05 29.23 -11.45
C GLU A 379 -8.70 27.80 -10.97
N ILE A 380 -9.69 26.91 -10.99
CA ILE A 380 -9.49 25.47 -10.72
C ILE A 380 -9.88 24.71 -11.98
N GLU A 381 -8.92 23.93 -12.49
CA GLU A 381 -9.10 23.07 -13.64
C GLU A 381 -9.26 21.62 -13.17
N HIS A 382 -10.32 20.95 -13.63
CA HIS A 382 -10.69 19.60 -13.26
C HIS A 382 -10.32 18.58 -14.35
N ASP A 383 -10.61 17.29 -14.07
CA ASP A 383 -10.46 16.19 -15.01
C ASP A 383 -9.03 16.02 -15.55
N LEU A 384 -8.06 16.09 -14.66
CA LEU A 384 -6.65 15.90 -14.96
C LEU A 384 -6.16 14.51 -14.61
N SER A 385 -5.19 14.04 -15.39
CA SER A 385 -4.40 12.82 -15.13
C SER A 385 -2.93 13.14 -15.13
N ILE A 386 -2.20 12.50 -14.22
CA ILE A 386 -0.73 12.53 -14.16
C ILE A 386 -0.19 11.28 -14.82
N ILE A 387 0.73 11.44 -15.77
CA ILE A 387 1.49 10.36 -16.39
C ILE A 387 2.94 10.50 -15.94
N MET A 388 3.50 9.45 -15.38
CA MET A 388 4.88 9.42 -14.92
C MET A 388 5.72 8.43 -15.72
N ILE A 389 6.85 8.89 -16.18
CA ILE A 389 7.94 8.06 -16.74
C ILE A 389 8.99 7.93 -15.64
N VAL A 390 9.35 6.71 -15.29
CA VAL A 390 10.21 6.43 -14.14
C VAL A 390 11.47 5.67 -14.56
N GLY A 391 12.63 6.08 -14.03
CA GLY A 391 13.89 5.37 -14.19
C GLY A 391 15.09 6.19 -13.71
N GLU A 392 15.90 5.66 -12.79
CA GLU A 392 17.07 6.36 -12.23
C GLU A 392 18.16 6.65 -13.28
N LYS A 393 18.27 5.83 -14.32
CA LYS A 393 19.28 6.01 -15.37
C LYS A 393 18.96 7.16 -16.34
N MET A 394 17.75 7.74 -16.25
CA MET A 394 17.38 8.93 -17.05
C MET A 394 18.34 10.09 -16.80
N LYS A 395 18.84 10.23 -15.57
CA LYS A 395 19.83 11.27 -15.20
C LYS A 395 21.07 11.31 -16.07
N SER A 396 21.52 10.17 -16.57
CA SER A 396 22.70 10.03 -17.42
C SER A 396 22.38 9.76 -18.90
N HIS A 397 21.08 9.73 -19.26
CA HIS A 397 20.65 9.38 -20.61
C HIS A 397 20.00 10.57 -21.32
N ILE A 398 20.72 11.11 -22.30
CA ILE A 398 20.25 12.27 -23.07
C ILE A 398 19.10 11.85 -23.98
N GLY A 399 18.04 12.69 -24.05
CA GLY A 399 16.98 12.57 -25.04
C GLY A 399 15.70 11.88 -24.57
N VAL A 400 15.61 11.40 -23.32
CA VAL A 400 14.40 10.75 -22.79
C VAL A 400 13.19 11.69 -22.90
N THR A 401 13.30 12.93 -22.44
CA THR A 401 12.23 13.92 -22.54
C THR A 401 11.84 14.22 -23.98
N ALA A 402 12.82 14.34 -24.90
CA ALA A 402 12.55 14.59 -26.32
C ALA A 402 11.78 13.43 -26.96
N THR A 403 12.14 12.18 -26.62
CA THR A 403 11.43 10.98 -27.09
C THR A 403 10.00 10.95 -26.57
N ALA A 404 9.81 11.21 -25.27
CA ALA A 404 8.49 11.20 -24.62
C ALA A 404 7.57 12.30 -25.21
N THR A 405 8.07 13.54 -25.28
CA THR A 405 7.26 14.66 -25.81
C THR A 405 6.91 14.47 -27.28
N ARG A 406 7.80 13.91 -28.09
CA ARG A 406 7.52 13.54 -29.48
C ARG A 406 6.42 12.48 -29.55
N ALA A 407 6.52 11.42 -28.74
CA ALA A 407 5.51 10.35 -28.72
C ALA A 407 4.11 10.89 -28.37
N LEU A 408 4.00 11.79 -27.40
CA LEU A 408 2.74 12.45 -27.06
C LEU A 408 2.23 13.34 -28.20
N SER A 409 3.10 14.16 -28.80
CA SER A 409 2.76 15.05 -29.91
C SER A 409 2.29 14.28 -31.14
N ASP A 410 2.98 13.21 -31.52
CA ASP A 410 2.62 12.38 -32.68
C ASP A 410 1.25 11.72 -32.53
N ASN A 411 0.83 11.49 -31.26
CA ASN A 411 -0.49 10.98 -30.91
C ASN A 411 -1.52 12.10 -30.59
N LYS A 412 -1.20 13.37 -30.87
CA LYS A 412 -2.07 14.55 -30.67
C LYS A 412 -2.50 14.73 -29.21
N ILE A 413 -1.64 14.38 -28.28
CA ILE A 413 -1.88 14.55 -26.83
C ILE A 413 -1.24 15.85 -26.41
N ASN A 414 -2.05 16.77 -25.86
CA ASN A 414 -1.57 18.03 -25.31
C ASN A 414 -0.98 17.82 -23.92
N ILE A 415 0.21 18.36 -23.70
CA ILE A 415 0.85 18.41 -22.39
C ILE A 415 0.43 19.74 -21.75
N GLN A 416 -0.41 19.68 -20.70
CA GLN A 416 -0.82 20.88 -19.96
C GLN A 416 0.29 21.36 -19.02
N MET A 417 0.96 20.43 -18.37
CA MET A 417 2.10 20.69 -17.49
C MET A 417 3.14 19.59 -17.61
N MET A 418 4.37 19.95 -17.30
CA MET A 418 5.50 19.02 -17.23
C MET A 418 6.37 19.39 -16.03
N SER A 419 6.81 18.38 -15.29
CA SER A 419 7.77 18.56 -14.20
C SER A 419 8.81 17.45 -14.22
N GLN A 420 10.07 17.85 -14.01
CA GLN A 420 11.19 16.94 -13.79
C GLN A 420 12.02 17.52 -12.65
N GLY A 421 12.03 16.83 -11.52
CA GLY A 421 12.78 17.28 -10.34
C GLY A 421 14.29 17.09 -10.49
N SER A 422 15.06 17.68 -9.60
CA SER A 422 16.54 17.58 -9.57
C SER A 422 17.06 16.15 -9.34
N SER A 423 16.22 15.25 -8.86
CA SER A 423 16.53 13.82 -8.73
C SER A 423 16.59 13.11 -10.08
N GLU A 424 15.87 13.61 -11.09
CA GLU A 424 15.75 13.07 -12.46
C GLU A 424 15.32 11.59 -12.51
N VAL A 425 14.68 11.08 -11.45
CA VAL A 425 14.18 9.69 -11.36
C VAL A 425 12.85 9.55 -12.08
N SER A 426 12.08 10.63 -12.14
CA SER A 426 10.79 10.66 -12.83
C SER A 426 10.61 11.91 -13.66
N ILE A 427 9.85 11.78 -14.76
CA ILE A 427 9.29 12.88 -15.54
C ILE A 427 7.78 12.76 -15.44
N MET A 428 7.13 13.84 -15.05
CA MET A 428 5.69 13.92 -14.90
C MET A 428 5.11 14.77 -16.02
N PHE A 429 4.06 14.27 -16.64
CA PHE A 429 3.20 15.00 -17.57
C PHE A 429 1.78 15.07 -17.03
N VAL A 430 1.15 16.23 -17.11
CA VAL A 430 -0.28 16.39 -16.84
C VAL A 430 -1.01 16.50 -18.18
N VAL A 431 -2.04 15.68 -18.32
CA VAL A 431 -2.89 15.61 -19.52
C VAL A 431 -4.36 15.60 -19.10
N ASN A 432 -5.27 15.86 -20.02
CA ASN A 432 -6.70 15.63 -19.77
C ASN A 432 -6.98 14.15 -19.45
N LYS A 433 -7.89 13.89 -18.55
CA LYS A 433 -8.28 12.56 -18.08
C LYS A 433 -8.71 11.61 -19.20
N ASP A 434 -9.41 12.12 -20.21
CA ASP A 434 -9.83 11.34 -21.38
C ASP A 434 -8.65 10.88 -22.24
N GLN A 435 -7.51 11.55 -22.16
CA GLN A 435 -6.27 11.23 -22.90
C GLN A 435 -5.31 10.30 -22.14
N GLU A 436 -5.56 9.99 -20.85
CA GLU A 436 -4.67 9.19 -20.00
C GLU A 436 -4.23 7.87 -20.66
N LYS A 437 -5.22 7.05 -21.07
CA LYS A 437 -4.92 5.74 -21.68
C LYS A 437 -4.17 5.86 -23.00
N ALA A 438 -4.47 6.89 -23.79
CA ALA A 438 -3.77 7.16 -25.04
C ALA A 438 -2.33 7.60 -24.78
N ALA A 439 -2.10 8.42 -23.75
CA ALA A 439 -0.78 8.87 -23.32
C ALA A 439 0.10 7.69 -22.86
N ILE A 440 -0.44 6.81 -22.00
CA ILE A 440 0.29 5.60 -21.55
C ILE A 440 0.63 4.67 -22.74
N LYS A 441 -0.25 4.59 -23.74
CA LYS A 441 0.01 3.78 -24.93
C LYS A 441 1.04 4.41 -25.89
N ALA A 442 1.09 5.72 -25.93
CA ALA A 442 2.02 6.46 -26.78
C ALA A 442 3.46 6.38 -26.24
N LEU A 443 3.63 6.42 -24.93
CA LEU A 443 4.90 6.37 -24.22
C LEU A 443 5.43 4.96 -24.09
#